data_9b42806b12204cda321141ed03e9a4d5
#
_entry.id   9b42806b12204cda321141ed03e9a4d5
#
_cell.length_a   1.000
_cell.length_b   1.000
_cell.length_c   1.000
_cell.angle_alpha   90.00
_cell.angle_beta   90.00
_cell.angle_gamma   90.00
#
_symmetry.space_group_name_H-M   'P 1'
#
loop_
_entity.id
_entity.type
_entity.pdbx_description
1 polymer ?
#
loop_
_entity_poly.entity_id
_entity_poly.type
_entity_poly.pdbx_seq_one_letter_code
_entity_poly.pdbx_strand_id
1 'polypeptide(L)'
;MSDQTDYVITPQQAGTLHGLFLERVKRTPDAEAYRYFDTAHNAWDSFTWRQMAAEVARWQAALAGENLQKGERVALMLRNCPQWVMYDQAAMALGLVTVPLYTVDRAENIAYIVNDSGAKVVLFETAEQWRELRAVRAQMPNVQRFVALDKINGAARFPHPNPPPGGEGTNEKGDSQSGGDDPRLVAAADYLPASAASQAPVPTRTDELASIIYTSGTTGKPKGVMLSHGNMLSNASDALGTFIVYPNDLLLSFLPLSHTFERTVGYYLSMMTGARVAYARSIPLLSEDLQTIQPTILVSVPRIYERVYAAISAKLDEGSPLKKKLFGLAVNVGWDRFLHEQGRGGWKLSFLLWPLLNKLVAQKILDRLGGRMRTAVSGGAALAPEISRVFVGLGLQVVQGYGLTETSPIVTVNPIDQNFPDSVGEPIRNVQVKLGAQNALLVKGPNVMMGYWNNPEATRAMIDADGWLNTGDIARISDTGHVYITGRLKEIIVLANGEKIPPADMEAAILHDPLIDQCMIYGEGKPYLVALAVLNPEVWAAVATKVGVLPDMPESLTDSNVEAKVLRRIARNISSFPGYAKVNRVRLLTEPWTIDNGMLTPKLSLRRNKVVEKFSAEIDSLYEGH
;
A
#
# COMPACT_ATOMS: atom_id res chain seq x y z
N MET A 1 -10.58 4.23 -33.27
CA MET A 1 -10.37 3.73 -31.88
C MET A 1 -10.32 2.19 -31.76
N SER A 2 -10.17 1.44 -32.83
CA SER A 2 -10.24 -0.04 -32.85
C SER A 2 -8.87 -0.77 -32.83
N ASP A 3 -7.74 -0.08 -32.88
CA ASP A 3 -6.41 -0.73 -33.05
C ASP A 3 -5.48 -0.64 -31.84
N GLN A 4 -5.88 -0.03 -30.71
CA GLN A 4 -4.99 0.19 -29.57
C GLN A 4 -5.19 -0.77 -28.38
N THR A 5 -6.08 -1.74 -28.46
CA THR A 5 -6.41 -2.63 -27.33
C THR A 5 -6.21 -4.12 -27.60
N ASP A 6 -5.67 -4.51 -28.75
CA ASP A 6 -5.48 -5.92 -29.12
C ASP A 6 -4.48 -6.68 -28.20
N TYR A 7 -3.60 -5.95 -27.50
CA TYR A 7 -2.66 -6.53 -26.53
C TYR A 7 -3.31 -6.84 -25.16
N VAL A 8 -4.45 -6.25 -24.84
CA VAL A 8 -5.12 -6.44 -23.55
C VAL A 8 -5.87 -7.77 -23.53
N ILE A 9 -5.67 -8.57 -22.50
CA ILE A 9 -6.48 -9.77 -22.27
C ILE A 9 -7.71 -9.36 -21.46
N THR A 10 -8.90 -9.56 -22.07
CA THR A 10 -10.16 -9.24 -21.40
C THR A 10 -10.55 -10.29 -20.34
N PRO A 11 -11.41 -9.96 -19.37
CA PRO A 11 -11.91 -10.95 -18.41
C PRO A 11 -12.58 -12.16 -19.07
N GLN A 12 -13.24 -11.97 -20.20
CA GLN A 12 -13.89 -13.05 -20.96
C GLN A 12 -12.87 -14.01 -21.60
N GLN A 13 -11.75 -13.47 -22.10
CA GLN A 13 -10.64 -14.27 -22.65
C GLN A 13 -9.87 -15.02 -21.53
N ALA A 14 -9.73 -14.38 -20.38
CA ALA A 14 -9.05 -14.94 -19.22
C ALA A 14 -9.88 -16.02 -18.52
N GLY A 15 -11.19 -15.80 -18.34
CA GLY A 15 -12.09 -16.65 -17.56
C GLY A 15 -11.78 -16.67 -16.06
N THR A 16 -10.53 -16.91 -15.69
CA THR A 16 -10.02 -16.91 -14.30
C THR A 16 -8.68 -16.17 -14.20
N LEU A 17 -8.19 -15.92 -12.98
CA LEU A 17 -6.86 -15.33 -12.79
C LEU A 17 -5.73 -16.23 -13.31
N HIS A 18 -5.87 -17.55 -13.18
CA HIS A 18 -4.92 -18.47 -13.80
C HIS A 18 -5.08 -18.52 -15.33
N GLY A 19 -6.32 -18.44 -15.84
CA GLY A 19 -6.54 -18.34 -17.27
C GLY A 19 -5.93 -17.07 -17.88
N LEU A 20 -5.92 -15.95 -17.15
CA LEU A 20 -5.19 -14.74 -17.53
C LEU A 20 -3.69 -15.01 -17.70
N PHE A 21 -3.07 -15.73 -16.77
CA PHE A 21 -1.68 -16.13 -16.84
C PHE A 21 -1.41 -17.01 -18.09
N LEU A 22 -2.21 -18.04 -18.31
CA LEU A 22 -2.05 -18.94 -19.44
C LEU A 22 -2.19 -18.21 -20.78
N GLU A 23 -3.17 -17.31 -20.90
CA GLU A 23 -3.37 -16.52 -22.12
C GLU A 23 -2.22 -15.54 -22.35
N ARG A 24 -1.62 -14.96 -21.28
CA ARG A 24 -0.41 -14.13 -21.40
C ARG A 24 0.80 -14.92 -21.84
N VAL A 25 1.04 -16.09 -21.26
CA VAL A 25 2.12 -17.01 -21.67
C VAL A 25 1.96 -17.38 -23.14
N LYS A 26 0.75 -17.66 -23.59
CA LYS A 26 0.46 -18.00 -24.98
C LYS A 26 0.75 -16.83 -25.95
N ARG A 27 0.35 -15.59 -25.58
CA ARG A 27 0.50 -14.41 -26.46
C ARG A 27 1.95 -13.94 -26.58
N THR A 28 2.69 -13.93 -25.49
CA THR A 28 4.02 -13.32 -25.44
C THR A 28 5.03 -14.17 -24.65
N PRO A 29 5.26 -15.46 -25.03
CA PRO A 29 6.04 -16.40 -24.21
C PRO A 29 7.48 -15.93 -23.94
N ASP A 30 8.10 -15.26 -24.89
CA ASP A 30 9.52 -14.87 -24.80
C ASP A 30 9.70 -13.40 -24.35
N ALA A 31 8.61 -12.67 -24.08
CA ALA A 31 8.70 -11.34 -23.51
C ALA A 31 9.07 -11.41 -22.02
N GLU A 32 9.83 -10.40 -21.58
CA GLU A 32 10.15 -10.20 -20.15
C GLU A 32 8.86 -10.00 -19.36
N ALA A 33 8.69 -10.77 -18.28
CA ALA A 33 7.56 -10.69 -17.36
C ALA A 33 7.92 -9.95 -16.08
N TYR A 34 8.90 -10.52 -15.35
CA TYR A 34 9.30 -10.03 -14.04
C TYR A 34 10.80 -9.87 -13.95
N ARG A 35 11.25 -8.73 -13.44
CA ARG A 35 12.65 -8.41 -13.16
C ARG A 35 12.87 -8.42 -11.66
N TYR A 36 13.99 -8.96 -11.22
CA TYR A 36 14.37 -9.07 -9.82
C TYR A 36 15.87 -8.86 -9.65
N PHE A 37 16.30 -8.55 -8.45
CA PHE A 37 17.73 -8.44 -8.15
C PHE A 37 18.25 -9.79 -7.67
N ASP A 38 19.19 -10.37 -8.42
CA ASP A 38 19.89 -11.59 -8.03
C ASP A 38 21.05 -11.23 -7.11
N THR A 39 20.92 -11.60 -5.85
CA THR A 39 21.94 -11.32 -4.82
C THR A 39 23.19 -12.19 -4.98
N ALA A 40 23.08 -13.37 -5.59
CA ALA A 40 24.22 -14.24 -5.80
C ALA A 40 25.18 -13.66 -6.85
N HIS A 41 24.65 -12.99 -7.87
CA HIS A 41 25.42 -12.36 -8.94
C HIS A 41 25.50 -10.83 -8.78
N ASN A 42 24.86 -10.25 -7.76
CA ASN A 42 24.78 -8.81 -7.51
C ASN A 42 24.32 -8.04 -8.77
N ALA A 43 23.32 -8.54 -9.46
CA ALA A 43 22.82 -8.01 -10.72
C ALA A 43 21.31 -8.16 -10.86
N TRP A 44 20.73 -7.30 -11.71
CA TRP A 44 19.33 -7.45 -12.10
C TRP A 44 19.21 -8.56 -13.14
N ASP A 45 18.30 -9.50 -12.91
CA ASP A 45 17.93 -10.58 -13.82
C ASP A 45 16.43 -10.59 -14.06
N SER A 46 15.94 -11.40 -15.00
CA SER A 46 14.52 -11.42 -15.33
C SER A 46 14.03 -12.81 -15.73
N PHE A 47 12.73 -13.03 -15.56
CA PHE A 47 12.00 -14.17 -16.11
C PHE A 47 11.16 -13.73 -17.30
N THR A 48 11.19 -14.52 -18.38
CA THR A 48 10.19 -14.46 -19.46
C THR A 48 8.91 -15.16 -19.04
N TRP A 49 7.80 -14.93 -19.75
CA TRP A 49 6.53 -15.63 -19.46
C TRP A 49 6.66 -17.14 -19.62
N ARG A 50 7.47 -17.62 -20.56
CA ARG A 50 7.78 -19.05 -20.74
C ARG A 50 8.51 -19.62 -19.53
N GLN A 51 9.50 -18.93 -19.01
CA GLN A 51 10.23 -19.35 -17.81
C GLN A 51 9.33 -19.33 -16.58
N MET A 52 8.47 -18.29 -16.44
CA MET A 52 7.47 -18.26 -15.37
C MET A 52 6.54 -19.47 -15.45
N ALA A 53 6.08 -19.85 -16.64
CA ALA A 53 5.20 -21.02 -16.81
C ALA A 53 5.89 -22.33 -16.40
N ALA A 54 7.18 -22.48 -16.69
CA ALA A 54 7.94 -23.65 -16.26
C ALA A 54 8.05 -23.74 -14.74
N GLU A 55 8.32 -22.62 -14.07
CA GLU A 55 8.39 -22.57 -12.60
C GLU A 55 7.01 -22.76 -11.96
N VAL A 56 5.95 -22.16 -12.51
CA VAL A 56 4.56 -22.41 -12.06
C VAL A 56 4.22 -23.91 -12.14
N ALA A 57 4.63 -24.60 -13.21
CA ALA A 57 4.40 -26.05 -13.34
C ALA A 57 5.12 -26.85 -12.24
N ARG A 58 6.33 -26.45 -11.83
CA ARG A 58 7.06 -27.08 -10.71
C ARG A 58 6.32 -26.90 -9.38
N TRP A 59 5.86 -25.69 -9.09
CA TRP A 59 5.07 -25.40 -7.90
C TRP A 59 3.72 -26.13 -7.93
N GLN A 60 3.05 -26.21 -9.10
CA GLN A 60 1.81 -26.94 -9.28
C GLN A 60 1.99 -28.43 -8.98
N ALA A 61 3.06 -29.05 -9.51
CA ALA A 61 3.37 -30.45 -9.26
C ALA A 61 3.64 -30.74 -7.77
N ALA A 62 4.38 -29.85 -7.09
CA ALA A 62 4.66 -29.98 -5.67
C ALA A 62 3.40 -29.83 -4.81
N LEU A 63 2.56 -28.82 -5.07
CA LEU A 63 1.30 -28.62 -4.37
C LEU A 63 0.28 -29.76 -4.62
N ALA A 64 0.26 -30.33 -5.83
CA ALA A 64 -0.58 -31.49 -6.15
C ALA A 64 -0.20 -32.71 -5.30
N GLY A 65 1.07 -32.85 -4.92
CA GLY A 65 1.56 -33.89 -4.01
C GLY A 65 1.00 -33.81 -2.59
N GLU A 66 0.48 -32.66 -2.17
CA GLU A 66 -0.16 -32.48 -0.86
C GLU A 66 -1.62 -33.03 -0.84
N ASN A 67 -2.16 -33.47 -1.96
CA ASN A 67 -3.50 -34.04 -2.12
C ASN A 67 -4.64 -33.15 -1.62
N LEU A 68 -4.48 -31.83 -1.80
CA LEU A 68 -5.48 -30.84 -1.41
C LEU A 68 -6.69 -30.88 -2.35
N GLN A 69 -7.86 -30.65 -1.79
CA GLN A 69 -9.10 -30.57 -2.55
C GLN A 69 -9.31 -29.17 -3.09
N LYS A 70 -10.00 -29.06 -4.23
CA LYS A 70 -10.45 -27.77 -4.78
C LYS A 70 -11.15 -26.95 -3.70
N GLY A 71 -10.80 -25.66 -3.59
CA GLY A 71 -11.31 -24.73 -2.59
C GLY A 71 -10.58 -24.79 -1.24
N GLU A 72 -9.64 -25.73 -1.02
CA GLU A 72 -8.78 -25.66 0.16
C GLU A 72 -7.79 -24.49 0.07
N ARG A 73 -7.37 -24.00 1.22
CA ARG A 73 -6.59 -22.76 1.32
C ARG A 73 -5.10 -23.08 1.51
N VAL A 74 -4.29 -22.25 0.84
CA VAL A 74 -2.84 -22.22 1.01
C VAL A 74 -2.40 -20.80 1.29
N ALA A 75 -1.52 -20.62 2.27
CA ALA A 75 -1.04 -19.31 2.68
C ALA A 75 0.35 -19.04 2.12
N LEU A 76 0.65 -17.75 1.90
CA LEU A 76 1.97 -17.30 1.45
C LEU A 76 2.38 -16.01 2.16
N MET A 77 3.59 -16.01 2.74
CA MET A 77 4.21 -14.94 3.51
C MET A 77 5.57 -14.57 2.91
N LEU A 78 5.54 -13.92 1.75
CA LEU A 78 6.72 -13.55 0.97
C LEU A 78 6.75 -12.06 0.72
N ARG A 79 7.96 -11.50 0.61
CA ARG A 79 8.14 -10.18 -0.02
C ARG A 79 7.80 -10.27 -1.51
N ASN A 80 7.72 -9.11 -2.17
CA ASN A 80 7.51 -9.07 -3.62
C ASN A 80 8.67 -9.75 -4.34
N CYS A 81 8.38 -10.83 -5.04
CA CYS A 81 9.34 -11.62 -5.80
C CYS A 81 8.64 -12.48 -6.85
N PRO A 82 9.33 -12.99 -7.87
CA PRO A 82 8.74 -13.90 -8.86
C PRO A 82 8.11 -15.15 -8.24
N GLN A 83 8.67 -15.68 -7.16
CA GLN A 83 8.17 -16.87 -6.46
C GLN A 83 6.78 -16.65 -5.84
N TRP A 84 6.46 -15.40 -5.44
CA TRP A 84 5.12 -15.02 -5.00
C TRP A 84 4.08 -15.33 -6.09
N VAL A 85 4.37 -14.87 -7.33
CA VAL A 85 3.51 -15.10 -8.49
C VAL A 85 3.47 -16.58 -8.89
N MET A 86 4.62 -17.26 -8.88
CA MET A 86 4.72 -18.67 -9.22
C MET A 86 3.82 -19.53 -8.32
N TYR A 87 3.88 -19.30 -7.02
CA TYR A 87 3.07 -20.03 -6.04
C TYR A 87 1.58 -19.70 -6.17
N ASP A 88 1.22 -18.41 -6.29
CA ASP A 88 -0.17 -17.96 -6.44
C ASP A 88 -0.81 -18.59 -7.70
N GLN A 89 -0.11 -18.59 -8.83
CA GLN A 89 -0.59 -19.16 -10.07
C GLN A 89 -0.69 -20.71 -9.99
N ALA A 90 0.25 -21.36 -9.35
CA ALA A 90 0.24 -22.80 -9.16
C ALA A 90 -0.94 -23.24 -8.26
N ALA A 91 -1.19 -22.51 -7.17
CA ALA A 91 -2.33 -22.75 -6.30
C ALA A 91 -3.67 -22.58 -7.06
N MET A 92 -3.80 -21.47 -7.82
CA MET A 92 -5.01 -21.21 -8.62
C MET A 92 -5.20 -22.24 -9.75
N ALA A 93 -4.12 -22.77 -10.34
CA ALA A 93 -4.19 -23.87 -11.32
C ALA A 93 -4.83 -25.13 -10.76
N LEU A 94 -4.65 -25.38 -9.47
CA LEU A 94 -5.25 -26.52 -8.73
C LEU A 94 -6.63 -26.17 -8.15
N GLY A 95 -7.18 -24.99 -8.41
CA GLY A 95 -8.43 -24.52 -7.84
C GLY A 95 -8.36 -24.26 -6.33
N LEU A 96 -7.15 -24.06 -5.79
CA LEU A 96 -6.92 -23.72 -4.39
C LEU A 96 -7.12 -22.22 -4.16
N VAL A 97 -7.44 -21.84 -2.93
CA VAL A 97 -7.67 -20.46 -2.51
C VAL A 97 -6.42 -19.92 -1.82
N THR A 98 -5.89 -18.80 -2.29
CA THR A 98 -4.70 -18.21 -1.71
C THR A 98 -5.02 -17.27 -0.54
N VAL A 99 -4.20 -17.34 0.52
CA VAL A 99 -4.29 -16.50 1.70
C VAL A 99 -2.97 -15.75 1.85
N PRO A 100 -2.85 -14.56 1.27
CA PRO A 100 -1.63 -13.77 1.40
C PRO A 100 -1.49 -13.19 2.80
N LEU A 101 -0.28 -13.30 3.36
CA LEU A 101 0.09 -12.84 4.69
C LEU A 101 1.10 -11.69 4.59
N TYR A 102 1.06 -10.76 5.53
CA TYR A 102 2.08 -9.71 5.62
C TYR A 102 3.33 -10.26 6.30
N THR A 103 4.48 -10.03 5.70
CA THR A 103 5.79 -10.48 6.22
C THR A 103 6.19 -9.81 7.53
N VAL A 104 5.58 -8.68 7.86
CA VAL A 104 5.84 -7.87 9.05
C VAL A 104 4.73 -7.98 10.11
N ASP A 105 3.76 -8.89 9.92
CA ASP A 105 2.70 -9.08 10.93
C ASP A 105 3.20 -9.98 12.07
N ARG A 106 2.60 -9.85 13.24
CA ARG A 106 2.97 -10.62 14.42
C ARG A 106 2.63 -12.10 14.26
N ALA A 107 3.45 -12.96 14.81
CA ALA A 107 3.28 -14.41 14.73
C ALA A 107 1.89 -14.87 15.19
N GLU A 108 1.33 -14.26 16.26
CA GLU A 108 -0.01 -14.59 16.77
C GLU A 108 -1.12 -14.22 15.78
N ASN A 109 -0.98 -13.10 15.06
CA ASN A 109 -1.92 -12.71 14.01
C ASN A 109 -1.82 -13.66 12.83
N ILE A 110 -0.60 -14.03 12.43
CA ILE A 110 -0.36 -15.03 11.37
C ILE A 110 -1.01 -16.36 11.75
N ALA A 111 -0.78 -16.85 12.98
CA ALA A 111 -1.38 -18.07 13.46
C ALA A 111 -2.91 -18.01 13.48
N TYR A 112 -3.48 -16.88 13.91
CA TYR A 112 -4.92 -16.65 13.86
C TYR A 112 -5.45 -16.74 12.42
N ILE A 113 -4.82 -16.05 11.47
CA ILE A 113 -5.25 -16.01 10.06
C ILE A 113 -5.16 -17.39 9.43
N VAL A 114 -4.05 -18.09 9.64
CA VAL A 114 -3.83 -19.47 9.12
C VAL A 114 -4.86 -20.44 9.67
N ASN A 115 -5.17 -20.33 10.96
CA ASN A 115 -6.15 -21.20 11.61
C ASN A 115 -7.59 -20.85 11.19
N ASP A 116 -7.97 -19.57 11.17
CA ASP A 116 -9.32 -19.10 10.79
C ASP A 116 -9.63 -19.41 9.31
N SER A 117 -8.66 -19.22 8.42
CA SER A 117 -8.78 -19.60 7.01
C SER A 117 -8.75 -21.11 6.80
N GLY A 118 -8.20 -21.88 7.75
CA GLY A 118 -7.96 -23.32 7.64
C GLY A 118 -6.93 -23.66 6.56
N ALA A 119 -5.90 -22.80 6.37
CA ALA A 119 -4.85 -23.03 5.40
C ALA A 119 -4.06 -24.32 5.72
N LYS A 120 -3.78 -25.11 4.68
CA LYS A 120 -3.13 -26.43 4.79
C LYS A 120 -1.63 -26.37 4.54
N VAL A 121 -1.19 -25.46 3.68
CA VAL A 121 0.22 -25.23 3.36
C VAL A 121 0.52 -23.77 3.65
N VAL A 122 1.68 -23.50 4.26
CA VAL A 122 2.19 -22.14 4.53
C VAL A 122 3.56 -22.02 3.88
N LEU A 123 3.64 -21.19 2.82
CA LEU A 123 4.90 -20.79 2.22
C LEU A 123 5.40 -19.52 2.91
N PHE A 124 6.65 -19.53 3.32
CA PHE A 124 7.33 -18.38 3.91
C PHE A 124 8.77 -18.27 3.38
N GLU A 125 9.46 -17.18 3.74
CA GLU A 125 10.70 -16.81 3.08
C GLU A 125 11.94 -17.26 3.86
N THR A 126 12.11 -16.83 5.12
CA THR A 126 13.38 -16.86 5.83
C THR A 126 13.38 -17.73 7.10
N ALA A 127 14.58 -18.11 7.54
CA ALA A 127 14.76 -18.80 8.81
C ALA A 127 14.31 -17.97 10.03
N GLU A 128 14.31 -16.64 9.93
CA GLU A 128 13.82 -15.76 10.98
C GLU A 128 12.30 -15.86 11.13
N GLN A 129 11.59 -15.78 10.01
CA GLN A 129 10.13 -16.02 10.00
C GLN A 129 9.79 -17.42 10.56
N TRP A 130 10.62 -18.42 10.26
CA TRP A 130 10.41 -19.75 10.86
C TRP A 130 10.53 -19.74 12.38
N ARG A 131 11.52 -19.04 12.94
CA ARG A 131 11.65 -18.95 14.42
C ARG A 131 10.39 -18.40 15.07
N GLU A 132 9.79 -17.37 14.48
CA GLU A 132 8.53 -16.77 14.94
C GLU A 132 7.34 -17.73 14.77
N LEU A 133 7.17 -18.29 13.57
CA LEU A 133 6.09 -19.24 13.28
C LEU A 133 6.18 -20.50 14.15
N ARG A 134 7.39 -20.99 14.41
CA ARG A 134 7.65 -22.14 15.27
C ARG A 134 7.13 -21.93 16.69
N ALA A 135 7.24 -20.73 17.23
CA ALA A 135 6.76 -20.40 18.58
C ALA A 135 5.22 -20.54 18.70
N VAL A 136 4.49 -20.28 17.63
CA VAL A 136 3.02 -20.31 17.60
C VAL A 136 2.45 -21.50 16.82
N ARG A 137 3.28 -22.44 16.35
CA ARG A 137 2.86 -23.55 15.46
C ARG A 137 1.77 -24.45 16.04
N ALA A 138 1.68 -24.56 17.37
CA ALA A 138 0.63 -25.31 18.06
C ALA A 138 -0.77 -24.69 17.83
N GLN A 139 -0.84 -23.39 17.51
CA GLN A 139 -2.08 -22.71 17.17
C GLN A 139 -2.51 -22.93 15.70
N MET A 140 -1.69 -23.64 14.91
CA MET A 140 -1.94 -23.95 13.50
C MET A 140 -2.00 -25.49 13.28
N PRO A 141 -2.93 -26.19 13.92
CA PRO A 141 -2.97 -27.66 13.91
C PRO A 141 -3.34 -28.23 12.53
N ASN A 142 -4.03 -27.44 11.70
CA ASN A 142 -4.51 -27.87 10.39
C ASN A 142 -3.45 -27.74 9.27
N VAL A 143 -2.30 -27.13 9.56
CA VAL A 143 -1.20 -27.00 8.60
C VAL A 143 -0.52 -28.35 8.42
N GLN A 144 -0.52 -28.84 7.18
CA GLN A 144 0.12 -30.09 6.78
C GLN A 144 1.57 -29.89 6.38
N ARG A 145 1.89 -28.71 5.81
CA ARG A 145 3.21 -28.39 5.29
C ARG A 145 3.60 -26.94 5.56
N PHE A 146 4.81 -26.73 6.05
CA PHE A 146 5.52 -25.45 6.06
C PHE A 146 6.62 -25.52 5.01
N VAL A 147 6.60 -24.61 4.03
CA VAL A 147 7.59 -24.53 2.95
C VAL A 147 8.41 -23.27 3.14
N ALA A 148 9.73 -23.41 3.28
CA ALA A 148 10.66 -22.28 3.37
C ALA A 148 11.33 -22.04 2.02
N LEU A 149 11.38 -20.80 1.54
CA LEU A 149 12.15 -20.47 0.34
C LEU A 149 13.64 -20.65 0.59
N ASP A 150 14.15 -20.13 1.71
CA ASP A 150 15.52 -20.32 2.13
C ASP A 150 15.70 -21.72 2.75
N LYS A 151 16.88 -22.29 2.56
CA LYS A 151 17.26 -23.49 3.34
C LYS A 151 17.50 -23.12 4.79
N ILE A 152 16.76 -23.71 5.70
CA ILE A 152 16.83 -23.42 7.14
C ILE A 152 18.10 -23.98 7.81
N ASN A 153 18.85 -24.90 7.16
CA ASN A 153 20.02 -25.59 7.72
C ASN A 153 21.30 -25.47 6.84
N GLY A 154 21.71 -24.26 6.45
CA GLY A 154 23.09 -24.01 6.01
C GLY A 154 23.53 -24.55 4.64
N ALA A 155 22.71 -25.23 3.86
CA ALA A 155 23.01 -25.68 2.51
C ALA A 155 22.31 -24.82 1.45
N ALA A 156 22.99 -24.66 0.30
CA ALA A 156 22.69 -23.81 -0.85
C ALA A 156 21.32 -23.07 -0.85
N ARG A 157 21.36 -21.75 -0.73
CA ARG A 157 20.19 -20.88 -0.82
C ARG A 157 19.54 -21.00 -2.20
N PHE A 158 18.24 -21.10 -2.26
CA PHE A 158 17.49 -20.72 -3.44
C PHE A 158 17.85 -19.26 -3.75
N PRO A 159 18.18 -18.87 -5.00
CA PRO A 159 18.57 -17.48 -5.29
C PRO A 159 17.43 -16.54 -4.87
N HIS A 160 17.65 -15.84 -3.76
CA HIS A 160 16.65 -14.98 -3.17
C HIS A 160 16.74 -13.60 -3.83
N PRO A 161 15.68 -13.09 -4.48
CA PRO A 161 15.78 -11.84 -5.23
C PRO A 161 16.04 -10.61 -4.35
N ASN A 162 15.69 -10.63 -3.05
CA ASN A 162 15.80 -9.44 -2.21
C ASN A 162 16.05 -9.78 -0.73
N PRO A 163 17.30 -10.00 -0.26
CA PRO A 163 17.57 -10.20 1.17
C PRO A 163 17.29 -8.92 1.97
N PRO A 164 16.92 -9.03 3.25
CA PRO A 164 16.80 -7.86 4.12
C PRO A 164 18.15 -7.12 4.19
N PRO A 165 18.17 -5.77 4.17
CA PRO A 165 19.39 -5.02 4.41
C PRO A 165 19.88 -5.28 5.84
N GLY A 166 21.18 -5.62 6.01
CA GLY A 166 21.88 -5.60 7.29
C GLY A 166 21.95 -6.89 8.07
N GLY A 167 21.89 -8.06 7.42
CA GLY A 167 22.37 -9.29 8.02
C GLY A 167 23.88 -9.42 7.88
N GLU A 168 24.70 -8.64 8.60
CA GLU A 168 26.07 -9.06 8.87
C GLU A 168 26.01 -10.41 9.56
N GLY A 169 26.65 -11.41 8.93
CA GLY A 169 26.74 -12.73 9.49
C GLY A 169 27.45 -12.70 10.85
N THR A 170 26.68 -12.54 11.89
CA THR A 170 27.15 -12.89 13.23
C THR A 170 27.33 -14.40 13.21
N ASN A 171 28.58 -14.83 13.21
CA ASN A 171 29.00 -16.14 13.61
C ASN A 171 28.63 -16.33 15.10
N GLU A 172 27.37 -16.47 15.41
CA GLU A 172 26.95 -16.96 16.71
C GLU A 172 27.15 -18.48 16.73
N LYS A 173 28.25 -18.84 17.34
CA LYS A 173 28.50 -20.19 17.84
C LYS A 173 27.39 -20.53 18.83
N GLY A 174 26.59 -21.50 18.46
CA GLY A 174 26.05 -22.51 19.35
C GLY A 174 25.04 -22.06 20.38
N ASP A 175 23.77 -22.26 20.06
CA ASP A 175 22.86 -22.88 21.03
C ASP A 175 22.31 -24.16 20.39
N SER A 176 23.03 -25.24 20.64
CA SER A 176 22.58 -26.60 20.37
C SER A 176 21.56 -27.02 21.45
N GLN A 177 20.39 -26.37 21.45
CA GLN A 177 19.20 -26.98 22.02
C GLN A 177 18.44 -27.67 20.90
N SER A 178 18.65 -28.96 20.81
CA SER A 178 17.97 -29.95 20.01
C SER A 178 16.47 -30.01 20.35
N GLY A 179 15.71 -29.04 19.88
CA GLY A 179 14.26 -29.20 19.70
C GLY A 179 14.06 -29.78 18.31
N GLY A 180 13.60 -31.04 18.21
CA GLY A 180 13.43 -31.74 16.96
C GLY A 180 12.74 -30.90 15.90
N ASP A 181 13.26 -30.94 14.65
CA ASP A 181 12.71 -30.24 13.50
C ASP A 181 11.22 -30.66 13.34
N ASP A 182 10.36 -29.68 13.06
CA ASP A 182 8.94 -29.97 12.80
C ASP A 182 8.88 -30.81 11.50
N PRO A 183 8.33 -32.03 11.54
CA PRO A 183 8.31 -32.93 10.37
C PRO A 183 7.53 -32.37 9.18
N ARG A 184 6.73 -31.31 9.41
CA ARG A 184 6.00 -30.61 8.36
C ARG A 184 6.85 -29.60 7.61
N LEU A 185 8.05 -29.26 8.11
CA LEU A 185 8.93 -28.26 7.50
C LEU A 185 9.74 -28.88 6.37
N VAL A 186 9.76 -28.18 5.22
CA VAL A 186 10.57 -28.54 4.04
C VAL A 186 11.12 -27.28 3.39
N ALA A 187 12.35 -27.35 2.86
CA ALA A 187 12.88 -26.28 2.02
C ALA A 187 12.29 -26.38 0.59
N ALA A 188 12.04 -25.25 -0.05
CA ALA A 188 11.50 -25.20 -1.41
C ALA A 188 12.40 -25.98 -2.42
N ALA A 189 13.72 -25.98 -2.20
CA ALA A 189 14.66 -26.71 -3.04
C ALA A 189 14.47 -28.24 -2.98
N ASP A 190 13.97 -28.76 -1.85
CA ASP A 190 13.69 -30.19 -1.65
C ASP A 190 12.21 -30.51 -1.93
N TYR A 191 11.35 -29.51 -1.90
CA TYR A 191 9.92 -29.61 -2.16
C TYR A 191 9.57 -29.59 -3.64
N LEU A 192 10.31 -28.81 -4.43
CA LEU A 192 10.05 -28.64 -5.86
C LEU A 192 10.77 -29.74 -6.68
N PRO A 193 10.05 -30.42 -7.61
CA PRO A 193 10.73 -31.31 -8.55
C PRO A 193 11.72 -30.53 -9.45
N ALA A 194 12.77 -31.19 -9.92
CA ALA A 194 13.78 -30.56 -10.79
C ALA A 194 13.15 -29.97 -12.08
N SER A 195 12.13 -30.64 -12.60
CA SER A 195 11.29 -30.15 -13.71
C SER A 195 9.90 -30.74 -13.58
N ALA A 196 8.91 -30.09 -14.17
CA ALA A 196 7.54 -30.62 -14.26
C ALA A 196 6.93 -30.25 -15.60
N ALA A 197 6.15 -31.15 -16.17
CA ALA A 197 5.27 -30.83 -17.28
C ALA A 197 4.10 -29.98 -16.79
N SER A 198 3.69 -29.01 -17.61
CA SER A 198 2.47 -28.25 -17.33
C SER A 198 1.26 -29.20 -17.25
N GLN A 199 0.54 -29.14 -16.16
CA GLN A 199 -0.68 -29.92 -15.97
C GLN A 199 -1.89 -29.05 -16.36
N ALA A 200 -2.93 -29.69 -16.89
CA ALA A 200 -4.19 -29.00 -17.13
C ALA A 200 -4.74 -28.41 -15.83
N PRO A 201 -5.20 -27.17 -15.84
CA PRO A 201 -5.76 -26.58 -14.62
C PRO A 201 -7.07 -27.26 -14.24
N VAL A 202 -7.33 -27.31 -12.94
CA VAL A 202 -8.61 -27.78 -12.43
C VAL A 202 -9.72 -26.82 -12.93
N PRO A 203 -10.81 -27.34 -13.49
CA PRO A 203 -11.90 -26.49 -13.96
C PRO A 203 -12.43 -25.58 -12.85
N THR A 204 -12.34 -24.28 -13.07
CA THR A 204 -12.70 -23.23 -12.12
C THR A 204 -13.54 -22.17 -12.81
N ARG A 205 -14.59 -21.68 -12.13
CA ARG A 205 -15.47 -20.64 -12.65
C ARG A 205 -15.02 -19.26 -12.16
N THR A 206 -15.44 -18.23 -12.89
CA THR A 206 -15.15 -16.82 -12.57
C THR A 206 -15.72 -16.39 -11.20
N ASP A 207 -16.86 -16.94 -10.81
CA ASP A 207 -17.55 -16.63 -9.54
C ASP A 207 -17.04 -17.43 -8.34
N GLU A 208 -16.09 -18.34 -8.53
CA GLU A 208 -15.50 -19.10 -7.43
C GLU A 208 -14.46 -18.28 -6.67
N LEU A 209 -14.32 -18.60 -5.38
CA LEU A 209 -13.39 -17.95 -4.47
C LEU A 209 -11.94 -18.17 -4.92
N ALA A 210 -11.19 -17.09 -5.11
CA ALA A 210 -9.79 -17.13 -5.52
C ALA A 210 -8.83 -16.79 -4.37
N SER A 211 -9.23 -15.88 -3.50
CA SER A 211 -8.36 -15.44 -2.39
C SER A 211 -9.15 -14.96 -1.19
N ILE A 212 -8.59 -15.16 0.01
CA ILE A 212 -9.08 -14.57 1.26
C ILE A 212 -8.02 -13.62 1.76
N ILE A 213 -8.32 -12.32 1.77
CA ILE A 213 -7.36 -11.28 2.16
C ILE A 213 -7.79 -10.68 3.49
N TYR A 214 -6.95 -10.88 4.52
CA TYR A 214 -7.27 -10.41 5.86
C TYR A 214 -6.96 -8.92 6.01
N THR A 215 -7.95 -8.20 6.57
CA THR A 215 -7.82 -6.77 6.89
C THR A 215 -7.80 -6.58 8.39
N SER A 216 -6.87 -5.75 8.87
CA SER A 216 -6.87 -5.32 10.27
C SER A 216 -8.04 -4.36 10.50
N GLY A 217 -9.16 -4.89 11.02
CA GLY A 217 -10.27 -4.05 11.46
C GLY A 217 -9.85 -3.11 12.61
N THR A 218 -10.44 -1.92 12.68
CA THR A 218 -10.19 -0.94 13.74
C THR A 218 -10.63 -1.43 15.13
N THR A 219 -11.40 -2.52 15.22
CA THR A 219 -12.13 -2.94 16.43
C THR A 219 -11.86 -4.37 16.90
N GLY A 220 -10.86 -5.10 16.37
CA GLY A 220 -10.68 -6.47 16.81
C GLY A 220 -9.76 -7.34 15.94
N LYS A 221 -10.06 -8.63 15.90
CA LYS A 221 -9.33 -9.61 15.08
C LYS A 221 -9.47 -9.30 13.59
N PRO A 222 -8.45 -9.63 12.77
CA PRO A 222 -8.52 -9.47 11.32
C PRO A 222 -9.73 -10.20 10.72
N LYS A 223 -10.36 -9.59 9.70
CA LYS A 223 -11.46 -10.20 8.95
C LYS A 223 -10.98 -10.63 7.57
N GLY A 224 -11.31 -11.85 7.17
CA GLY A 224 -10.97 -12.37 5.85
C GLY A 224 -11.95 -11.91 4.78
N VAL A 225 -11.51 -11.06 3.87
CA VAL A 225 -12.29 -10.59 2.71
C VAL A 225 -12.23 -11.65 1.62
N MET A 226 -13.37 -12.19 1.21
CA MET A 226 -13.48 -13.19 0.16
C MET A 226 -13.58 -12.55 -1.22
N LEU A 227 -12.62 -12.80 -2.09
CA LEU A 227 -12.59 -12.29 -3.45
C LEU A 227 -12.62 -13.44 -4.46
N SER A 228 -13.56 -13.38 -5.40
CA SER A 228 -13.63 -14.32 -6.53
C SER A 228 -12.61 -13.97 -7.61
N HIS A 229 -12.38 -14.92 -8.53
CA HIS A 229 -11.62 -14.64 -9.75
C HIS A 229 -12.22 -13.45 -10.52
N GLY A 230 -13.55 -13.39 -10.62
CA GLY A 230 -14.27 -12.34 -11.32
C GLY A 230 -14.14 -10.97 -10.65
N ASN A 231 -14.19 -10.91 -9.33
CA ASN A 231 -14.01 -9.63 -8.62
C ASN A 231 -12.68 -8.97 -9.01
N MET A 232 -11.58 -9.72 -8.95
CA MET A 232 -10.25 -9.19 -9.22
C MET A 232 -9.99 -8.95 -10.72
N LEU A 233 -10.48 -9.83 -11.60
CA LEU A 233 -10.36 -9.65 -13.06
C LEU A 233 -11.13 -8.43 -13.54
N SER A 234 -12.39 -8.27 -13.11
CA SER A 234 -13.20 -7.12 -13.49
C SER A 234 -12.57 -5.83 -13.00
N ASN A 235 -12.09 -5.80 -11.75
CA ASN A 235 -11.48 -4.61 -11.17
C ASN A 235 -10.23 -4.15 -11.93
N ALA A 236 -9.32 -5.08 -12.25
CA ALA A 236 -8.13 -4.78 -13.05
C ALA A 236 -8.51 -4.30 -14.47
N SER A 237 -9.48 -4.95 -15.12
CA SER A 237 -9.97 -4.56 -16.45
C SER A 237 -10.67 -3.21 -16.46
N ASP A 238 -11.51 -2.95 -15.47
CA ASP A 238 -12.30 -1.72 -15.41
C ASP A 238 -11.42 -0.49 -15.10
N ALA A 239 -10.34 -0.68 -14.34
CA ALA A 239 -9.33 0.35 -14.10
C ALA A 239 -8.59 0.78 -15.38
N LEU A 240 -8.39 -0.14 -16.35
CA LEU A 240 -7.78 0.17 -17.66
C LEU A 240 -8.63 1.13 -18.51
N GLY A 241 -9.91 1.29 -18.18
CA GLY A 241 -10.77 2.29 -18.82
C GLY A 241 -10.39 3.73 -18.48
N THR A 242 -9.76 3.94 -17.33
CA THR A 242 -9.37 5.27 -16.83
C THR A 242 -7.86 5.51 -16.92
N PHE A 243 -7.08 4.44 -16.81
CA PHE A 243 -5.63 4.46 -16.73
C PHE A 243 -5.01 3.48 -17.74
N ILE A 244 -4.33 4.01 -18.76
CA ILE A 244 -3.79 3.20 -19.86
C ILE A 244 -2.38 2.70 -19.49
N VAL A 245 -2.20 1.38 -19.59
CA VAL A 245 -0.91 0.68 -19.46
C VAL A 245 -0.58 -0.01 -20.79
N TYR A 246 0.64 0.17 -21.25
CA TYR A 246 1.14 -0.38 -22.51
C TYR A 246 2.09 -1.58 -22.28
N PRO A 247 2.25 -2.47 -23.27
CA PRO A 247 3.18 -3.61 -23.16
C PRO A 247 4.65 -3.21 -22.93
N ASN A 248 5.03 -2.01 -23.36
CA ASN A 248 6.39 -1.48 -23.18
C ASN A 248 6.58 -0.72 -21.86
N ASP A 249 5.54 -0.60 -21.04
CA ASP A 249 5.67 -0.03 -19.71
C ASP A 249 6.46 -0.96 -18.78
N LEU A 250 7.13 -0.34 -17.83
CA LEU A 250 7.87 -0.98 -16.77
C LEU A 250 7.41 -0.40 -15.42
N LEU A 251 6.86 -1.25 -14.57
CA LEU A 251 6.46 -0.90 -13.22
C LEU A 251 7.58 -1.25 -12.24
N LEU A 252 7.77 -0.44 -11.20
CA LEU A 252 8.59 -0.81 -10.04
C LEU A 252 7.66 -1.13 -8.87
N SER A 253 7.60 -2.41 -8.51
CA SER A 253 6.74 -2.96 -7.47
C SER A 253 7.46 -2.97 -6.13
N PHE A 254 6.95 -2.26 -5.14
CA PHE A 254 7.49 -2.18 -3.78
C PHE A 254 6.41 -2.21 -2.70
N LEU A 255 5.15 -1.93 -3.03
CA LEU A 255 4.03 -2.13 -2.11
C LEU A 255 3.77 -3.64 -1.97
N PRO A 256 3.36 -4.13 -0.78
CA PRO A 256 3.19 -5.57 -0.58
C PRO A 256 2.17 -6.20 -1.54
N LEU A 257 2.52 -7.29 -2.23
CA LEU A 257 1.60 -8.09 -3.04
C LEU A 257 0.49 -8.77 -2.21
N SER A 258 0.69 -8.89 -0.90
CA SER A 258 -0.37 -9.28 0.04
C SER A 258 -1.48 -8.25 0.17
N HIS A 259 -1.26 -7.00 -0.29
CA HIS A 259 -2.27 -5.97 -0.36
C HIS A 259 -2.96 -5.95 -1.74
N THR A 260 -4.29 -5.85 -1.76
CA THR A 260 -5.10 -5.84 -3.01
C THR A 260 -4.66 -4.78 -4.01
N PHE A 261 -4.21 -3.60 -3.57
CA PHE A 261 -3.81 -2.50 -4.45
C PHE A 261 -2.63 -2.89 -5.34
N GLU A 262 -1.52 -3.34 -4.76
CA GLU A 262 -0.38 -3.81 -5.54
C GLU A 262 -0.72 -5.05 -6.35
N ARG A 263 -1.48 -5.98 -5.75
CA ARG A 263 -1.88 -7.22 -6.41
C ARG A 263 -2.74 -6.95 -7.65
N THR A 264 -3.62 -5.97 -7.62
CA THR A 264 -4.46 -5.63 -8.76
C THR A 264 -3.68 -4.84 -9.81
N VAL A 265 -2.99 -3.76 -9.43
CA VAL A 265 -2.33 -2.87 -10.40
C VAL A 265 -0.94 -3.39 -10.79
N GLY A 266 -0.10 -3.73 -9.83
CA GLY A 266 1.27 -4.20 -10.05
C GLY A 266 1.34 -5.62 -10.60
N TYR A 267 0.31 -6.44 -10.47
CA TYR A 267 0.35 -7.83 -10.88
C TYR A 267 -0.71 -8.17 -11.94
N TYR A 268 -2.02 -8.15 -11.63
CA TYR A 268 -3.04 -8.61 -12.59
C TYR A 268 -3.19 -7.66 -13.78
N LEU A 269 -3.23 -6.36 -13.55
CA LEU A 269 -3.34 -5.37 -14.62
C LEU A 269 -2.12 -5.38 -15.54
N SER A 270 -0.91 -5.52 -14.96
CA SER A 270 0.34 -5.67 -15.73
C SER A 270 0.32 -6.95 -16.57
N MET A 271 -0.21 -8.06 -16.02
CA MET A 271 -0.39 -9.31 -16.75
C MET A 271 -1.42 -9.17 -17.88
N MET A 272 -2.54 -8.46 -17.67
CA MET A 272 -3.56 -8.19 -18.71
C MET A 272 -2.96 -7.45 -19.91
N THR A 273 -2.07 -6.48 -19.65
CA THR A 273 -1.52 -5.61 -20.69
C THR A 273 -0.21 -6.14 -21.28
N GLY A 274 0.49 -7.03 -20.58
CA GLY A 274 1.83 -7.50 -20.93
C GLY A 274 2.93 -6.53 -20.53
N ALA A 275 2.64 -5.57 -19.65
CA ALA A 275 3.64 -4.69 -19.07
C ALA A 275 4.61 -5.48 -18.15
N ARG A 276 5.83 -4.99 -18.07
CA ARG A 276 6.90 -5.61 -17.27
C ARG A 276 6.84 -5.08 -15.83
N VAL A 277 7.23 -5.92 -14.89
CA VAL A 277 7.31 -5.54 -13.47
C VAL A 277 8.70 -5.83 -12.93
N ALA A 278 9.33 -4.84 -12.31
CA ALA A 278 10.57 -5.01 -11.55
C ALA A 278 10.21 -4.97 -10.04
N TYR A 279 10.72 -5.91 -9.28
CA TYR A 279 10.56 -5.94 -7.82
C TYR A 279 11.69 -5.17 -7.16
N ALA A 280 11.35 -4.13 -6.39
CA ALA A 280 12.33 -3.34 -5.65
C ALA A 280 13.06 -4.19 -4.61
N ARG A 281 14.35 -3.91 -4.41
CA ARG A 281 15.19 -4.62 -3.42
C ARG A 281 14.69 -4.41 -1.99
N SER A 282 14.39 -3.16 -1.65
CA SER A 282 13.83 -2.78 -0.34
C SER A 282 13.39 -1.31 -0.34
N ILE A 283 12.62 -0.89 0.66
CA ILE A 283 12.20 0.51 0.80
C ILE A 283 13.39 1.48 0.99
N PRO A 284 14.42 1.17 1.81
CA PRO A 284 15.62 2.02 1.90
C PRO A 284 16.36 2.21 0.56
N LEU A 285 16.39 1.19 -0.29
CA LEU A 285 17.06 1.22 -1.60
C LEU A 285 16.18 1.72 -2.74
N LEU A 286 14.93 2.09 -2.46
CA LEU A 286 13.95 2.48 -3.49
C LEU A 286 14.44 3.63 -4.38
N SER A 287 15.15 4.61 -3.81
CA SER A 287 15.68 5.76 -4.58
C SER A 287 16.75 5.32 -5.60
N GLU A 288 17.57 4.35 -5.25
CA GLU A 288 18.58 3.77 -6.13
C GLU A 288 17.93 2.87 -7.20
N ASP A 289 16.94 2.07 -6.79
CA ASP A 289 16.19 1.23 -7.72
C ASP A 289 15.41 2.04 -8.75
N LEU A 290 14.80 3.18 -8.35
CA LEU A 290 14.15 4.10 -9.29
C LEU A 290 15.11 4.61 -10.37
N GLN A 291 16.35 4.95 -10.00
CA GLN A 291 17.35 5.44 -10.93
C GLN A 291 17.92 4.33 -11.84
N THR A 292 18.04 3.10 -11.32
CA THR A 292 18.58 1.96 -12.06
C THR A 292 17.54 1.35 -13.01
N ILE A 293 16.32 1.12 -12.51
CA ILE A 293 15.22 0.48 -13.24
C ILE A 293 14.57 1.45 -14.22
N GLN A 294 14.48 2.74 -13.86
CA GLN A 294 13.83 3.78 -14.64
C GLN A 294 12.38 3.41 -15.03
N PRO A 295 11.49 3.19 -14.05
CA PRO A 295 10.13 2.79 -14.33
C PRO A 295 9.37 3.86 -15.10
N THR A 296 8.40 3.43 -15.92
CA THR A 296 7.48 4.33 -16.62
C THR A 296 6.20 4.57 -15.83
N ILE A 297 5.87 3.65 -14.93
CA ILE A 297 4.72 3.72 -14.04
C ILE A 297 5.16 3.39 -12.63
N LEU A 298 4.69 4.16 -11.65
CA LEU A 298 4.89 3.89 -10.23
C LEU A 298 3.54 3.82 -9.51
N VAL A 299 3.26 2.68 -8.89
CA VAL A 299 2.14 2.51 -7.96
C VAL A 299 2.65 2.75 -6.56
N SER A 300 2.07 3.72 -5.85
CA SER A 300 2.62 4.15 -4.57
C SER A 300 1.56 4.68 -3.60
N VAL A 301 2.01 5.04 -2.42
CA VAL A 301 1.20 5.66 -1.36
C VAL A 301 1.69 7.09 -1.11
N PRO A 302 0.87 7.98 -0.53
CA PRO A 302 1.21 9.39 -0.25
C PRO A 302 2.56 9.59 0.43
N ARG A 303 2.91 8.70 1.36
CA ARG A 303 4.16 8.77 2.13
C ARG A 303 5.43 8.87 1.26
N ILE A 304 5.43 8.29 0.08
CA ILE A 304 6.57 8.38 -0.86
C ILE A 304 6.72 9.81 -1.39
N TYR A 305 5.60 10.42 -1.81
CA TYR A 305 5.60 11.81 -2.31
C TYR A 305 5.96 12.81 -1.20
N GLU A 306 5.44 12.59 0.02
CA GLU A 306 5.76 13.39 1.20
C GLU A 306 7.26 13.38 1.50
N ARG A 307 7.89 12.19 1.51
CA ARG A 307 9.35 12.06 1.72
C ARG A 307 10.16 12.75 0.63
N VAL A 308 9.78 12.56 -0.63
CA VAL A 308 10.47 13.20 -1.76
C VAL A 308 10.31 14.73 -1.66
N TYR A 309 9.11 15.21 -1.36
CA TYR A 309 8.84 16.64 -1.18
C TYR A 309 9.63 17.23 -0.01
N ALA A 310 9.68 16.55 1.14
CA ALA A 310 10.49 16.97 2.29
C ALA A 310 11.98 17.08 1.95
N ALA A 311 12.52 16.09 1.22
CA ALA A 311 13.91 16.12 0.76
C ALA A 311 14.20 17.25 -0.23
N ILE A 312 13.25 17.59 -1.10
CA ILE A 312 13.35 18.74 -2.01
C ILE A 312 13.35 20.05 -1.20
N SER A 313 12.40 20.17 -0.25
CA SER A 313 12.25 21.38 0.59
C SER A 313 13.51 21.64 1.43
N ALA A 314 14.06 20.60 2.07
CA ALA A 314 15.31 20.73 2.82
C ALA A 314 16.47 21.27 1.96
N LYS A 315 16.66 20.71 0.74
CA LYS A 315 17.69 21.18 -0.20
C LYS A 315 17.44 22.60 -0.71
N LEU A 316 16.19 23.03 -0.80
CA LEU A 316 15.84 24.40 -1.18
C LEU A 316 16.11 25.39 -0.04
N ASP A 317 15.93 24.96 1.22
CA ASP A 317 16.18 25.78 2.41
C ASP A 317 17.68 26.00 2.63
N GLU A 318 18.52 25.02 2.31
CA GLU A 318 19.98 25.14 2.28
C GLU A 318 20.49 25.92 1.07
N GLY A 319 19.64 26.10 0.03
CA GLY A 319 19.99 26.73 -1.23
C GLY A 319 19.89 28.25 -1.22
N SER A 320 20.36 28.87 -2.30
CA SER A 320 20.20 30.31 -2.49
C SER A 320 18.74 30.72 -2.68
N PRO A 321 18.32 31.94 -2.27
CA PRO A 321 16.96 32.45 -2.50
C PRO A 321 16.53 32.40 -3.98
N LEU A 322 17.50 32.48 -4.90
CA LEU A 322 17.24 32.39 -6.33
C LEU A 322 16.77 30.98 -6.73
N LYS A 323 17.39 29.92 -6.18
CA LYS A 323 16.96 28.55 -6.44
C LYS A 323 15.54 28.30 -5.94
N LYS A 324 15.19 28.82 -4.77
CA LYS A 324 13.84 28.74 -4.19
C LYS A 324 12.80 29.46 -5.07
N LYS A 325 13.14 30.67 -5.55
CA LYS A 325 12.27 31.42 -6.48
C LYS A 325 12.09 30.69 -7.82
N LEU A 326 13.18 30.12 -8.37
CA LEU A 326 13.14 29.40 -9.64
C LEU A 326 12.31 28.12 -9.53
N PHE A 327 12.43 27.41 -8.42
CA PHE A 327 11.59 26.24 -8.13
C PHE A 327 10.11 26.63 -8.06
N GLY A 328 9.76 27.65 -7.27
CA GLY A 328 8.37 28.13 -7.18
C GLY A 328 7.82 28.59 -8.53
N LEU A 329 8.64 29.24 -9.34
CA LEU A 329 8.26 29.64 -10.70
C LEU A 329 8.00 28.43 -11.60
N ALA A 330 8.88 27.40 -11.55
CA ALA A 330 8.71 26.17 -12.33
C ALA A 330 7.41 25.46 -11.95
N VAL A 331 7.14 25.28 -10.66
CA VAL A 331 5.89 24.66 -10.16
C VAL A 331 4.67 25.46 -10.61
N ASN A 332 4.68 26.77 -10.50
CA ASN A 332 3.52 27.61 -10.85
C ASN A 332 3.26 27.61 -12.38
N VAL A 333 4.30 27.75 -13.20
CA VAL A 333 4.15 27.72 -14.66
C VAL A 333 3.70 26.34 -15.13
N GLY A 334 4.27 25.28 -14.57
CA GLY A 334 3.85 23.91 -14.89
C GLY A 334 2.43 23.59 -14.45
N TRP A 335 2.00 24.09 -13.27
CA TRP A 335 0.63 23.98 -12.80
C TRP A 335 -0.36 24.72 -13.70
N ASP A 336 -0.04 25.95 -14.09
CA ASP A 336 -0.88 26.71 -15.03
C ASP A 336 -1.00 26.01 -16.39
N ARG A 337 0.08 25.39 -16.88
CA ARG A 337 0.06 24.56 -18.08
C ARG A 337 -0.83 23.32 -17.91
N PHE A 338 -0.69 22.62 -16.79
CA PHE A 338 -1.57 21.50 -16.47
C PHE A 338 -3.04 21.92 -16.49
N LEU A 339 -3.41 23.04 -15.84
CA LEU A 339 -4.78 23.55 -15.88
C LEU A 339 -5.25 23.89 -17.30
N HIS A 340 -4.36 24.41 -18.15
CA HIS A 340 -4.67 24.68 -19.54
C HIS A 340 -4.89 23.38 -20.33
N GLU A 341 -4.04 22.38 -20.17
CA GLU A 341 -4.15 21.06 -20.78
C GLU A 341 -5.44 20.32 -20.36
N GLN A 342 -5.90 20.58 -19.13
CA GLN A 342 -7.17 20.08 -18.59
C GLN A 342 -8.41 20.91 -19.01
N GLY A 343 -8.25 21.93 -19.87
CA GLY A 343 -9.36 22.83 -20.28
C GLY A 343 -9.86 23.77 -19.16
N ARG A 344 -9.14 23.88 -18.05
CA ARG A 344 -9.52 24.67 -16.84
C ARG A 344 -8.77 25.99 -16.71
N GLY A 345 -7.96 26.36 -17.68
CA GLY A 345 -7.19 27.60 -17.69
C GLY A 345 -6.89 28.08 -19.10
N GLY A 346 -6.80 29.42 -19.26
CA GLY A 346 -6.38 30.02 -20.53
C GLY A 346 -4.87 29.88 -20.78
N TRP A 347 -4.45 30.05 -22.04
CA TRP A 347 -3.05 30.10 -22.40
C TRP A 347 -2.37 31.35 -21.77
N LYS A 348 -1.15 31.18 -21.24
CA LYS A 348 -0.38 32.26 -20.60
C LYS A 348 0.99 32.43 -21.27
N LEU A 349 1.45 33.68 -21.40
CA LEU A 349 2.77 34.00 -21.98
C LEU A 349 3.93 33.32 -21.21
N SER A 350 3.75 33.07 -19.90
CA SER A 350 4.71 32.37 -19.06
C SER A 350 5.01 30.92 -19.53
N PHE A 351 4.13 30.31 -20.34
CA PHE A 351 4.37 28.96 -20.89
C PHE A 351 5.59 28.90 -21.80
N LEU A 352 5.97 30.02 -22.43
CA LEU A 352 7.20 30.10 -23.21
C LEU A 352 8.48 29.88 -22.37
N LEU A 353 8.39 30.08 -21.06
CA LEU A 353 9.52 29.83 -20.14
C LEU A 353 9.64 28.33 -19.77
N TRP A 354 8.62 27.55 -20.04
CA TRP A 354 8.58 26.15 -19.59
C TRP A 354 9.75 25.29 -20.08
N PRO A 355 10.20 25.33 -21.33
CA PRO A 355 11.32 24.51 -21.77
C PRO A 355 12.59 24.75 -20.94
N LEU A 356 12.85 26.02 -20.57
CA LEU A 356 13.97 26.40 -19.73
C LEU A 356 13.79 25.94 -18.28
N LEU A 357 12.60 26.17 -17.69
CA LEU A 357 12.26 25.79 -16.33
C LEU A 357 12.26 24.26 -16.17
N ASN A 358 11.75 23.54 -17.17
CA ASN A 358 11.79 22.08 -17.20
C ASN A 358 13.23 21.58 -17.14
N LYS A 359 14.11 22.07 -18.04
CA LYS A 359 15.51 21.63 -18.10
C LYS A 359 16.30 21.99 -16.83
N LEU A 360 16.07 23.16 -16.26
CA LEU A 360 16.85 23.66 -15.12
C LEU A 360 16.37 23.11 -13.77
N VAL A 361 15.06 22.82 -13.63
CA VAL A 361 14.42 22.45 -12.36
C VAL A 361 13.71 21.11 -12.45
N ALA A 362 12.64 21.02 -13.26
CA ALA A 362 11.73 19.87 -13.22
C ALA A 362 12.43 18.56 -13.60
N GLN A 363 13.14 18.53 -14.72
CA GLN A 363 13.86 17.35 -15.21
C GLN A 363 14.86 16.83 -14.18
N LYS A 364 15.60 17.71 -13.50
CA LYS A 364 16.58 17.30 -12.47
C LYS A 364 15.95 16.59 -11.27
N ILE A 365 14.70 16.91 -10.96
CA ILE A 365 13.94 16.27 -9.89
C ILE A 365 13.36 14.94 -10.40
N LEU A 366 12.79 14.96 -11.60
CA LEU A 366 12.21 13.76 -12.22
C LEU A 366 13.27 12.70 -12.54
N ASP A 367 14.50 13.10 -12.89
CA ASP A 367 15.62 12.19 -13.11
C ASP A 367 15.94 11.35 -11.87
N ARG A 368 15.71 11.89 -10.66
CA ARG A 368 15.86 11.14 -9.40
C ARG A 368 14.76 10.09 -9.19
N LEU A 369 13.65 10.25 -9.89
CA LEU A 369 12.57 9.27 -9.96
C LEU A 369 12.73 8.32 -11.17
N GLY A 370 13.92 8.33 -11.82
CA GLY A 370 14.24 7.49 -12.96
C GLY A 370 14.14 8.18 -14.32
N GLY A 371 13.61 9.40 -14.40
CA GLY A 371 13.58 10.24 -15.61
C GLY A 371 12.63 9.78 -16.73
N ARG A 372 12.04 8.58 -16.63
CA ARG A 372 11.14 7.99 -17.65
C ARG A 372 9.69 7.83 -17.18
N MET A 373 9.41 8.24 -15.94
CA MET A 373 8.09 8.08 -15.33
C MET A 373 7.06 8.95 -16.04
N ARG A 374 6.11 8.32 -16.72
CA ARG A 374 5.01 9.01 -17.39
C ARG A 374 3.79 9.17 -16.49
N THR A 375 3.55 8.22 -15.59
CA THR A 375 2.40 8.26 -14.68
C THR A 375 2.76 7.67 -13.33
N ALA A 376 2.29 8.33 -12.30
CA ALA A 376 2.40 7.87 -10.93
C ALA A 376 1.00 7.76 -10.33
N VAL A 377 0.67 6.61 -9.73
CA VAL A 377 -0.62 6.35 -9.10
C VAL A 377 -0.45 6.43 -7.60
N SER A 378 -1.25 7.25 -6.93
CA SER A 378 -1.29 7.34 -5.47
C SER A 378 -2.60 6.77 -4.94
N GLY A 379 -2.53 5.84 -3.98
CA GLY A 379 -3.71 5.23 -3.37
C GLY A 379 -3.47 4.82 -1.92
N GLY A 380 -4.51 4.26 -1.28
CA GLY A 380 -4.45 3.77 0.10
C GLY A 380 -4.59 4.83 1.18
N ALA A 381 -4.34 6.10 0.88
CA ALA A 381 -4.61 7.27 1.72
C ALA A 381 -4.72 8.52 0.83
N ALA A 382 -5.22 9.63 1.38
CA ALA A 382 -5.28 10.90 0.67
C ALA A 382 -3.87 11.51 0.49
N LEU A 383 -3.56 11.96 -0.71
CA LEU A 383 -2.37 12.76 -0.99
C LEU A 383 -2.71 14.24 -0.82
N ALA A 384 -1.94 14.95 -0.01
CA ALA A 384 -2.15 16.37 0.23
C ALA A 384 -2.15 17.17 -1.09
N PRO A 385 -3.16 18.05 -1.32
CA PRO A 385 -3.30 18.79 -2.56
C PRO A 385 -2.06 19.63 -2.91
N GLU A 386 -1.38 20.19 -1.91
CA GLU A 386 -0.17 20.98 -2.07
C GLU A 386 0.98 20.13 -2.63
N ILE A 387 1.14 18.89 -2.13
CA ILE A 387 2.17 17.96 -2.60
C ILE A 387 1.83 17.50 -4.02
N SER A 388 0.57 17.13 -4.26
CA SER A 388 0.10 16.78 -5.60
C SER A 388 0.36 17.91 -6.60
N ARG A 389 0.04 19.18 -6.23
CA ARG A 389 0.30 20.36 -7.05
C ARG A 389 1.78 20.50 -7.41
N VAL A 390 2.68 20.23 -6.49
CA VAL A 390 4.13 20.32 -6.76
C VAL A 390 4.56 19.33 -7.82
N PHE A 391 4.22 18.04 -7.65
CA PHE A 391 4.63 17.02 -8.62
C PHE A 391 3.97 17.21 -9.99
N VAL A 392 2.68 17.52 -10.01
CA VAL A 392 1.96 17.85 -11.26
C VAL A 392 2.55 19.09 -11.92
N GLY A 393 2.84 20.13 -11.14
CA GLY A 393 3.51 21.34 -11.62
C GLY A 393 4.94 21.12 -12.13
N LEU A 394 5.63 20.10 -11.64
CA LEU A 394 6.92 19.65 -12.18
C LEU A 394 6.78 18.78 -13.44
N GLY A 395 5.55 18.47 -13.88
CA GLY A 395 5.28 17.70 -15.08
C GLY A 395 5.14 16.19 -14.86
N LEU A 396 5.10 15.72 -13.60
CA LEU A 396 4.77 14.33 -13.30
C LEU A 396 3.25 14.16 -13.27
N GLN A 397 2.73 13.27 -14.09
CA GLN A 397 1.32 12.93 -14.09
C GLN A 397 0.98 12.06 -12.87
N VAL A 398 0.56 12.71 -11.77
CA VAL A 398 0.11 12.03 -10.56
C VAL A 398 -1.41 11.92 -10.58
N VAL A 399 -1.92 10.68 -10.51
CA VAL A 399 -3.35 10.39 -10.39
C VAL A 399 -3.64 9.73 -9.06
N GLN A 400 -4.72 10.15 -8.41
CA GLN A 400 -5.19 9.52 -7.18
C GLN A 400 -6.30 8.53 -7.48
N GLY A 401 -6.33 7.44 -6.72
CA GLY A 401 -7.43 6.48 -6.71
C GLY A 401 -7.84 6.12 -5.29
N TYR A 402 -9.08 5.67 -5.16
CA TYR A 402 -9.67 5.24 -3.90
C TYR A 402 -10.23 3.84 -4.02
N GLY A 403 -10.17 3.12 -2.90
CA GLY A 403 -10.73 1.79 -2.79
C GLY A 403 -10.38 1.10 -1.47
N LEU A 404 -10.92 -0.07 -1.30
CA LEU A 404 -10.70 -0.90 -0.11
C LEU A 404 -10.60 -2.38 -0.52
N THR A 405 -10.08 -3.20 0.37
CA THR A 405 -9.93 -4.64 0.09
C THR A 405 -11.26 -5.27 -0.31
N GLU A 406 -12.35 -4.83 0.31
CA GLU A 406 -13.73 -5.25 0.08
C GLU A 406 -14.28 -4.86 -1.31
N THR A 407 -13.51 -4.07 -2.09
CA THR A 407 -13.86 -3.67 -3.47
C THR A 407 -12.78 -4.03 -4.51
N SER A 408 -11.83 -4.93 -4.21
CA SER A 408 -10.88 -5.64 -5.10
C SER A 408 -9.74 -4.86 -5.78
N PRO A 409 -9.20 -3.71 -5.40
CA PRO A 409 -9.71 -2.77 -4.41
C PRO A 409 -10.38 -1.53 -5.01
N ILE A 410 -10.20 -1.25 -6.33
CA ILE A 410 -10.40 0.07 -6.94
C ILE A 410 -11.90 0.37 -7.08
N VAL A 411 -12.29 1.54 -6.59
CA VAL A 411 -13.64 2.12 -6.76
C VAL A 411 -13.58 3.30 -7.72
N THR A 412 -12.66 4.24 -7.46
CA THR A 412 -12.50 5.44 -8.28
C THR A 412 -11.03 5.68 -8.62
N VAL A 413 -10.80 6.34 -9.76
CA VAL A 413 -9.47 6.82 -10.20
C VAL A 413 -9.66 8.15 -10.92
N ASN A 414 -8.75 9.11 -10.71
CA ASN A 414 -8.73 10.34 -11.49
C ASN A 414 -8.39 10.03 -12.95
N PRO A 415 -9.26 10.39 -13.92
CA PRO A 415 -8.91 10.32 -15.32
C PRO A 415 -7.73 11.25 -15.64
N ILE A 416 -6.89 10.82 -16.57
CA ILE A 416 -5.68 11.59 -16.93
C ILE A 416 -6.03 12.95 -17.55
N ASP A 417 -7.09 13.00 -18.36
CA ASP A 417 -7.60 14.18 -19.07
C ASP A 417 -8.58 15.03 -18.26
N GLN A 418 -9.04 14.53 -17.12
CA GLN A 418 -9.90 15.23 -16.17
C GLN A 418 -9.41 15.02 -14.73
N ASN A 419 -8.13 15.25 -14.52
CA ASN A 419 -7.49 15.04 -13.22
C ASN A 419 -7.73 16.23 -12.27
N PHE A 420 -8.47 15.98 -11.19
CA PHE A 420 -8.66 16.91 -10.07
C PHE A 420 -7.84 16.40 -8.87
N PRO A 421 -6.64 16.95 -8.63
CA PRO A 421 -5.69 16.43 -7.64
C PRO A 421 -6.17 16.43 -6.19
N ASP A 422 -7.25 17.10 -5.87
CA ASP A 422 -7.92 17.14 -4.56
C ASP A 422 -9.08 16.12 -4.46
N SER A 423 -9.39 15.40 -5.55
CA SER A 423 -10.36 14.31 -5.60
C SER A 423 -9.68 12.94 -5.67
N VAL A 424 -10.46 11.90 -5.42
CA VAL A 424 -10.06 10.51 -5.67
C VAL A 424 -10.58 9.99 -7.03
N GLY A 425 -11.06 10.89 -7.87
CA GLY A 425 -11.49 10.64 -9.24
C GLY A 425 -12.93 10.17 -9.39
N GLU A 426 -13.21 9.62 -10.56
CA GLU A 426 -14.51 9.10 -10.96
C GLU A 426 -14.60 7.58 -10.76
N PRO A 427 -15.81 7.01 -10.61
CA PRO A 427 -15.98 5.57 -10.57
C PRO A 427 -15.38 4.91 -11.81
N ILE A 428 -14.64 3.81 -11.61
CA ILE A 428 -14.16 3.01 -12.73
C ILE A 428 -15.34 2.36 -13.45
N ARG A 429 -15.11 1.91 -14.67
CA ARG A 429 -16.16 1.26 -15.49
C ARG A 429 -16.86 0.15 -14.70
N ASN A 430 -18.17 -0.02 -14.90
CA ASN A 430 -19.04 -0.99 -14.25
C ASN A 430 -19.18 -0.85 -12.72
N VAL A 431 -18.59 0.18 -12.10
CA VAL A 431 -18.75 0.49 -10.68
C VAL A 431 -19.68 1.69 -10.52
N GLN A 432 -20.64 1.57 -9.64
CA GLN A 432 -21.58 2.63 -9.28
C GLN A 432 -21.31 3.11 -7.86
N VAL A 433 -21.43 4.41 -7.65
CA VAL A 433 -21.33 5.04 -6.34
C VAL A 433 -22.53 5.93 -6.09
N LYS A 434 -22.93 6.04 -4.81
CA LYS A 434 -23.93 7.02 -4.34
C LYS A 434 -23.65 7.39 -2.91
N LEU A 435 -24.26 8.49 -2.47
CA LEU A 435 -24.24 8.90 -1.06
C LEU A 435 -25.46 8.31 -0.34
N GLY A 436 -25.20 7.65 0.78
CA GLY A 436 -26.22 7.17 1.71
C GLY A 436 -26.44 8.13 2.87
N ALA A 437 -26.97 7.62 3.97
CA ALA A 437 -27.16 8.39 5.20
C ALA A 437 -25.83 8.97 5.70
N GLN A 438 -25.85 10.20 6.20
CA GLN A 438 -24.67 10.93 6.68
C GLN A 438 -23.55 11.08 5.61
N ASN A 439 -23.93 11.12 4.34
CA ASN A 439 -23.01 11.15 3.19
C ASN A 439 -22.04 9.96 3.13
N ALA A 440 -22.42 8.81 3.69
CA ALA A 440 -21.67 7.58 3.55
C ALA A 440 -21.52 7.20 2.08
N LEU A 441 -20.31 6.89 1.62
CA LEU A 441 -20.08 6.41 0.27
C LEU A 441 -20.53 4.96 0.16
N LEU A 442 -21.50 4.71 -0.72
CA LEU A 442 -21.99 3.38 -1.06
C LEU A 442 -21.47 2.98 -2.44
N VAL A 443 -21.06 1.73 -2.57
CA VAL A 443 -20.45 1.18 -3.79
C VAL A 443 -21.21 -0.08 -4.23
N LYS A 444 -21.45 -0.20 -5.53
CA LYS A 444 -22.03 -1.41 -6.15
C LYS A 444 -21.32 -1.70 -7.48
N GLY A 445 -20.92 -2.95 -7.68
CA GLY A 445 -20.26 -3.37 -8.92
C GLY A 445 -19.71 -4.78 -8.83
N PRO A 446 -19.15 -5.27 -9.95
CA PRO A 446 -18.54 -6.61 -9.99
C PRO A 446 -17.28 -6.73 -9.13
N ASN A 447 -16.72 -5.61 -8.69
CA ASN A 447 -15.57 -5.51 -7.81
C ASN A 447 -15.91 -5.73 -6.32
N VAL A 448 -17.20 -5.70 -5.93
CA VAL A 448 -17.61 -5.90 -4.53
C VAL A 448 -17.38 -7.35 -4.11
N MET A 449 -16.78 -7.54 -2.95
CA MET A 449 -16.44 -8.84 -2.37
C MET A 449 -17.65 -9.79 -2.25
N MET A 450 -17.37 -11.09 -2.15
CA MET A 450 -18.38 -12.10 -1.84
C MET A 450 -18.90 -12.01 -0.39
N GLY A 451 -18.13 -11.39 0.50
CA GLY A 451 -18.41 -11.22 1.93
C GLY A 451 -17.17 -11.49 2.79
N TYR A 452 -17.37 -11.55 4.11
CA TYR A 452 -16.32 -11.90 5.05
C TYR A 452 -16.32 -13.40 5.35
N TRP A 453 -15.16 -14.01 5.31
CA TRP A 453 -14.95 -15.42 5.64
C TRP A 453 -15.42 -15.74 7.06
N ASN A 454 -16.23 -16.79 7.21
CA ASN A 454 -16.83 -17.22 8.48
C ASN A 454 -17.57 -16.11 9.27
N ASN A 455 -17.96 -15.01 8.62
CA ASN A 455 -18.60 -13.88 9.31
C ASN A 455 -19.77 -13.29 8.52
N PRO A 456 -20.90 -14.01 8.41
CA PRO A 456 -22.07 -13.56 7.67
C PRO A 456 -22.76 -12.34 8.32
N GLU A 457 -22.60 -12.14 9.61
CA GLU A 457 -23.15 -10.97 10.31
C GLU A 457 -22.42 -9.69 9.86
N ALA A 458 -21.09 -9.68 9.89
CA ALA A 458 -20.31 -8.56 9.39
C ALA A 458 -20.55 -8.30 7.89
N THR A 459 -20.80 -9.35 7.11
CA THR A 459 -21.15 -9.23 5.70
C THR A 459 -22.46 -8.49 5.52
N ARG A 460 -23.53 -8.90 6.22
CA ARG A 460 -24.84 -8.23 6.17
C ARG A 460 -24.82 -6.79 6.71
N ALA A 461 -23.94 -6.50 7.64
CA ALA A 461 -23.75 -5.14 8.14
C ALA A 461 -23.07 -4.21 7.14
N MET A 462 -22.32 -4.77 6.17
CA MET A 462 -21.56 -4.00 5.20
C MET A 462 -22.20 -3.95 3.82
N ILE A 463 -22.87 -5.04 3.40
CA ILE A 463 -23.52 -5.15 2.09
C ILE A 463 -25.02 -5.33 2.33
N ASP A 464 -25.82 -4.40 1.80
CA ASP A 464 -27.28 -4.47 1.92
C ASP A 464 -27.91 -5.51 0.94
N ALA A 465 -29.24 -5.68 1.05
CA ALA A 465 -29.98 -6.65 0.26
C ALA A 465 -29.97 -6.34 -1.26
N ASP A 466 -29.73 -5.08 -1.63
CA ASP A 466 -29.64 -4.63 -3.03
C ASP A 466 -28.21 -4.73 -3.56
N GLY A 467 -27.24 -5.19 -2.77
CA GLY A 467 -25.82 -5.36 -3.13
C GLY A 467 -25.01 -4.06 -3.06
N TRP A 468 -25.48 -3.04 -2.34
CA TRP A 468 -24.67 -1.85 -2.05
C TRP A 468 -23.78 -2.09 -0.84
N LEU A 469 -22.49 -1.92 -1.03
CA LEU A 469 -21.48 -1.96 0.02
C LEU A 469 -21.33 -0.58 0.64
N ASN A 470 -21.50 -0.46 1.96
CA ASN A 470 -21.21 0.74 2.72
C ASN A 470 -19.73 0.77 3.09
N THR A 471 -18.98 1.70 2.50
CA THR A 471 -17.51 1.79 2.72
C THR A 471 -17.14 2.24 4.14
N GLY A 472 -18.07 2.89 4.83
CA GLY A 472 -17.81 3.56 6.11
C GLY A 472 -17.04 4.87 5.94
N ASP A 473 -16.73 5.29 4.72
CA ASP A 473 -16.12 6.58 4.41
C ASP A 473 -17.20 7.61 4.07
N ILE A 474 -16.98 8.86 4.45
CA ILE A 474 -17.86 10.00 4.13
C ILE A 474 -17.30 10.64 2.88
N ALA A 475 -18.19 10.99 1.95
CA ALA A 475 -17.77 11.56 0.68
C ALA A 475 -18.69 12.70 0.23
N ARG A 476 -18.19 13.44 -0.74
CA ARG A 476 -18.92 14.38 -1.58
C ARG A 476 -18.72 13.96 -3.05
N ILE A 477 -19.74 14.04 -3.86
CA ILE A 477 -19.68 13.80 -5.31
C ILE A 477 -19.96 15.14 -5.99
N SER A 478 -19.08 15.58 -6.89
CA SER A 478 -19.27 16.82 -7.67
C SER A 478 -20.23 16.60 -8.84
N ASP A 479 -20.67 17.70 -9.46
CA ASP A 479 -21.50 17.66 -10.67
C ASP A 479 -20.80 16.99 -11.87
N THR A 480 -19.45 16.93 -11.85
CA THR A 480 -18.64 16.21 -12.83
C THR A 480 -18.44 14.74 -12.51
N GLY A 481 -19.04 14.21 -11.42
CA GLY A 481 -18.92 12.81 -11.03
C GLY A 481 -17.69 12.49 -10.15
N HIS A 482 -16.80 13.45 -9.91
CA HIS A 482 -15.62 13.22 -9.08
C HIS A 482 -16.00 13.04 -7.61
N VAL A 483 -15.40 12.03 -6.99
CA VAL A 483 -15.58 11.70 -5.57
C VAL A 483 -14.48 12.36 -4.74
N TYR A 484 -14.87 12.94 -3.61
CA TYR A 484 -13.99 13.52 -2.60
C TYR A 484 -14.25 12.84 -1.28
N ILE A 485 -13.27 12.16 -0.72
CA ILE A 485 -13.36 11.55 0.61
C ILE A 485 -13.12 12.65 1.64
N THR A 486 -14.04 12.81 2.58
CA THR A 486 -14.02 13.88 3.58
C THR A 486 -13.89 13.37 5.01
N GLY A 487 -13.82 12.04 5.21
CA GLY A 487 -13.61 11.44 6.51
C GLY A 487 -14.11 10.00 6.62
N ARG A 488 -14.07 9.45 7.83
CA ARG A 488 -14.63 8.14 8.16
C ARG A 488 -15.71 8.23 9.20
N LEU A 489 -16.82 7.53 9.00
CA LEU A 489 -17.96 7.51 9.93
C LEU A 489 -17.56 7.12 11.37
N LYS A 490 -16.66 6.12 11.50
CA LYS A 490 -16.21 5.61 12.81
C LYS A 490 -15.09 6.42 13.45
N GLU A 491 -14.50 7.36 12.73
CA GLU A 491 -13.38 8.18 13.21
C GLU A 491 -13.77 9.63 13.45
N ILE A 492 -15.02 10.00 13.13
CA ILE A 492 -15.52 11.35 13.46
C ILE A 492 -15.50 11.54 14.97
N ILE A 493 -14.79 12.57 15.39
CA ILE A 493 -14.82 13.05 16.77
C ILE A 493 -16.06 13.92 16.93
N VAL A 494 -16.90 13.57 17.90
CA VAL A 494 -18.05 14.40 18.29
C VAL A 494 -17.69 15.11 19.59
N LEU A 495 -17.50 16.42 19.52
CA LEU A 495 -17.22 17.24 20.71
C LEU A 495 -18.45 17.32 21.61
N ALA A 496 -18.26 17.72 22.87
CA ALA A 496 -19.34 17.90 23.86
C ALA A 496 -20.43 18.89 23.41
N ASN A 497 -20.09 19.84 22.53
CA ASN A 497 -21.03 20.78 21.92
C ASN A 497 -21.76 20.25 20.67
N GLY A 498 -21.51 18.98 20.30
CA GLY A 498 -22.14 18.33 19.15
C GLY A 498 -21.45 18.56 17.81
N GLU A 499 -20.37 19.35 17.75
CA GLU A 499 -19.59 19.56 16.53
C GLU A 499 -18.89 18.26 16.11
N LYS A 500 -18.94 17.97 14.79
CA LYS A 500 -18.37 16.76 14.18
C LYS A 500 -17.10 17.11 13.43
N ILE A 501 -16.00 16.48 13.80
CA ILE A 501 -14.67 16.77 13.28
C ILE A 501 -14.05 15.51 12.70
N PRO A 502 -13.70 15.48 11.40
CA PRO A 502 -12.91 14.41 10.81
C PRO A 502 -11.43 14.61 11.20
N PRO A 503 -10.84 13.76 12.07
CA PRO A 503 -9.48 13.98 12.55
C PRO A 503 -8.41 13.71 11.50
N ALA A 504 -8.67 12.80 10.55
CA ALA A 504 -7.66 12.34 9.59
C ALA A 504 -7.10 13.48 8.72
N ASP A 505 -7.95 14.39 8.22
CA ASP A 505 -7.51 15.51 7.39
C ASP A 505 -6.69 16.53 8.20
N MET A 506 -7.08 16.75 9.46
CA MET A 506 -6.33 17.63 10.36
C MET A 506 -4.98 17.04 10.73
N GLU A 507 -4.92 15.74 11.01
CA GLU A 507 -3.67 15.01 11.29
C GLU A 507 -2.73 15.06 10.09
N ALA A 508 -3.25 14.83 8.88
CA ALA A 508 -2.48 14.97 7.65
C ALA A 508 -1.92 16.40 7.48
N ALA A 509 -2.73 17.42 7.74
CA ALA A 509 -2.27 18.81 7.69
C ALA A 509 -1.19 19.11 8.74
N ILE A 510 -1.31 18.56 9.96
CA ILE A 510 -0.31 18.72 11.02
C ILE A 510 1.02 18.06 10.63
N LEU A 511 0.98 16.91 9.99
CA LEU A 511 2.16 16.16 9.55
C LEU A 511 2.94 16.85 8.41
N HIS A 512 2.44 17.95 7.82
CA HIS A 512 3.24 18.79 6.93
C HIS A 512 4.35 19.56 7.68
N ASP A 513 4.29 19.64 9.00
CA ASP A 513 5.35 20.22 9.79
C ASP A 513 6.48 19.22 10.00
N PRO A 514 7.72 19.48 9.54
CA PRO A 514 8.83 18.55 9.65
C PRO A 514 9.22 18.23 11.10
N LEU A 515 8.73 18.98 12.09
CA LEU A 515 8.94 18.70 13.50
C LEU A 515 8.12 17.49 13.99
N ILE A 516 7.03 17.12 13.30
CA ILE A 516 6.07 16.10 13.75
C ILE A 516 6.08 14.93 12.77
N ASP A 517 6.55 13.76 13.25
CA ASP A 517 6.58 12.53 12.46
C ASP A 517 5.27 11.75 12.49
N GLN A 518 4.55 11.80 13.63
CA GLN A 518 3.26 11.13 13.81
C GLN A 518 2.35 11.98 14.68
N CYS A 519 1.04 11.97 14.38
CA CYS A 519 0.06 12.76 15.11
C CYS A 519 -1.25 12.00 15.27
N MET A 520 -1.89 12.17 16.41
CA MET A 520 -3.26 11.72 16.66
C MET A 520 -4.03 12.83 17.36
N ILE A 521 -5.18 13.21 16.80
CA ILE A 521 -6.14 14.14 17.43
C ILE A 521 -7.15 13.34 18.24
N TYR A 522 -7.47 13.84 19.42
CA TYR A 522 -8.46 13.29 20.33
C TYR A 522 -9.40 14.39 20.85
N GLY A 523 -10.67 14.05 21.13
CA GLY A 523 -11.66 15.01 21.61
C GLY A 523 -13.07 14.44 21.73
N GLU A 524 -13.25 13.10 21.61
CA GLU A 524 -14.58 12.47 21.70
C GLU A 524 -15.25 12.78 23.04
N GLY A 525 -16.44 13.43 22.98
CA GLY A 525 -17.18 13.87 24.15
C GLY A 525 -16.50 14.95 24.98
N LYS A 526 -15.39 15.52 24.53
CA LYS A 526 -14.59 16.52 25.26
C LYS A 526 -14.92 17.95 24.78
N PRO A 527 -14.62 18.99 25.59
CA PRO A 527 -14.96 20.38 25.24
C PRO A 527 -14.13 20.95 24.07
N TYR A 528 -12.96 20.38 23.78
CA TYR A 528 -12.04 20.80 22.71
C TYR A 528 -11.15 19.66 22.24
N LEU A 529 -10.42 19.88 21.13
CA LEU A 529 -9.47 18.91 20.63
C LEU A 529 -8.10 19.06 21.31
N VAL A 530 -7.46 17.91 21.53
CA VAL A 530 -6.06 17.80 21.93
C VAL A 530 -5.29 16.94 20.90
N ALA A 531 -3.97 17.06 20.87
CA ALA A 531 -3.13 16.24 20.02
C ALA A 531 -2.07 15.47 20.83
N LEU A 532 -1.80 14.25 20.40
CA LEU A 532 -0.57 13.53 20.70
C LEU A 532 0.35 13.67 19.48
N ALA A 533 1.58 14.14 19.65
CA ALA A 533 2.52 14.40 18.56
C ALA A 533 3.87 13.74 18.85
N VAL A 534 4.28 12.80 17.98
CA VAL A 534 5.62 12.21 18.02
C VAL A 534 6.55 13.13 17.23
N LEU A 535 7.62 13.57 17.89
CA LEU A 535 8.57 14.53 17.34
C LEU A 535 9.60 13.82 16.45
N ASN A 536 9.99 14.47 15.36
CA ASN A 536 11.15 14.10 14.57
C ASN A 536 12.42 14.39 15.37
N PRO A 537 13.29 13.42 15.67
CA PRO A 537 14.44 13.60 16.58
C PRO A 537 15.43 14.66 16.07
N GLU A 538 15.71 14.69 14.77
CA GLU A 538 16.70 15.61 14.18
C GLU A 538 16.20 17.05 14.23
N VAL A 539 14.94 17.27 13.87
CA VAL A 539 14.32 18.60 13.89
C VAL A 539 14.07 19.08 15.32
N TRP A 540 13.69 18.15 16.21
CA TRP A 540 13.47 18.44 17.63
C TRP A 540 14.72 18.98 18.31
N ALA A 541 15.88 18.35 18.12
CA ALA A 541 17.13 18.80 18.70
C ALA A 541 17.43 20.28 18.37
N ALA A 542 17.21 20.68 17.11
CA ALA A 542 17.40 22.06 16.66
C ALA A 542 16.36 23.03 17.24
N VAL A 543 15.11 22.58 17.43
CA VAL A 543 14.03 23.39 18.02
C VAL A 543 14.24 23.55 19.53
N ALA A 544 14.59 22.49 20.25
CA ALA A 544 14.90 22.48 21.67
C ALA A 544 16.02 23.48 22.02
N THR A 545 17.11 23.44 21.27
CA THR A 545 18.23 24.42 21.41
C THR A 545 17.76 25.87 21.25
N LYS A 546 16.88 26.14 20.28
CA LYS A 546 16.33 27.50 20.05
C LYS A 546 15.35 27.96 21.13
N VAL A 547 14.78 27.07 21.90
CA VAL A 547 13.88 27.37 23.03
C VAL A 547 14.68 27.43 24.35
N GLY A 548 15.89 26.91 24.36
CA GLY A 548 16.74 26.87 25.54
C GLY A 548 16.48 25.68 26.46
N VAL A 549 15.94 24.57 25.92
CA VAL A 549 15.73 23.32 26.64
C VAL A 549 16.64 22.21 26.11
N LEU A 550 16.90 21.20 26.92
CA LEU A 550 17.71 20.05 26.53
C LEU A 550 16.83 19.00 25.82
N PRO A 551 17.14 18.57 24.58
CA PRO A 551 16.27 17.70 23.80
C PRO A 551 16.04 16.31 24.43
N ASP A 552 17.01 15.80 25.18
CA ASP A 552 16.98 14.46 25.77
C ASP A 552 16.35 14.42 27.18
N MET A 553 15.93 15.57 27.72
CA MET A 553 15.31 15.64 29.05
C MET A 553 13.79 15.52 28.94
N PRO A 554 13.15 14.59 29.69
CA PRO A 554 11.68 14.41 29.65
C PRO A 554 10.90 15.68 29.99
N GLU A 555 11.42 16.53 30.87
CA GLU A 555 10.81 17.79 31.30
C GLU A 555 10.68 18.77 30.11
N SER A 556 11.57 18.68 29.12
CA SER A 556 11.51 19.50 27.91
C SER A 556 10.27 19.26 27.07
N LEU A 557 9.70 18.05 27.13
CA LEU A 557 8.47 17.69 26.41
C LEU A 557 7.20 18.23 27.10
N THR A 558 7.32 18.68 28.34
CA THR A 558 6.22 19.27 29.15
C THR A 558 6.43 20.75 29.40
N ASP A 559 7.49 21.36 28.87
CA ASP A 559 7.76 22.79 28.99
C ASP A 559 6.68 23.61 28.27
N SER A 560 6.10 24.58 28.96
CA SER A 560 4.99 25.40 28.46
C SER A 560 5.36 26.25 27.23
N ASN A 561 6.63 26.71 27.11
CA ASN A 561 7.09 27.48 25.96
C ASN A 561 7.25 26.56 24.73
N VAL A 562 7.67 25.33 24.95
CA VAL A 562 7.75 24.30 23.92
C VAL A 562 6.34 23.96 23.44
N GLU A 563 5.41 23.64 24.36
CA GLU A 563 4.01 23.37 24.02
C GLU A 563 3.40 24.52 23.21
N ALA A 564 3.52 25.77 23.70
CA ALA A 564 3.01 26.94 23.00
C ALA A 564 3.62 27.16 21.61
N LYS A 565 4.89 26.78 21.42
CA LYS A 565 5.56 26.89 20.12
C LYS A 565 5.05 25.82 19.16
N VAL A 566 4.85 24.59 19.61
CA VAL A 566 4.30 23.48 18.80
C VAL A 566 2.84 23.77 18.46
N LEU A 567 2.01 24.23 19.42
CA LEU A 567 0.63 24.62 19.17
C LEU A 567 0.51 25.71 18.10
N ARG A 568 1.38 26.71 18.11
CA ARG A 568 1.42 27.73 17.03
C ARG A 568 1.73 27.14 15.66
N ARG A 569 2.60 26.13 15.58
CA ARG A 569 2.90 25.43 14.33
C ARG A 569 1.70 24.59 13.88
N ILE A 570 1.08 23.84 14.78
CA ILE A 570 -0.16 23.08 14.53
C ILE A 570 -1.25 24.03 14.02
N ALA A 571 -1.53 25.13 14.76
CA ALA A 571 -2.58 26.09 14.39
C ALA A 571 -2.38 26.70 13.01
N ARG A 572 -1.12 26.95 12.59
CA ARG A 572 -0.81 27.43 11.25
C ARG A 572 -1.16 26.40 10.17
N ASN A 573 -0.85 25.12 10.41
CA ASN A 573 -1.09 24.06 9.44
C ASN A 573 -2.58 23.71 9.31
N ILE A 574 -3.36 23.87 10.37
CA ILE A 574 -4.81 23.63 10.35
C ILE A 574 -5.63 24.91 10.18
N SER A 575 -5.03 26.02 9.75
CA SER A 575 -5.70 27.33 9.62
C SER A 575 -6.85 27.36 8.59
N SER A 576 -6.88 26.40 7.67
CA SER A 576 -7.96 26.24 6.68
C SER A 576 -9.21 25.52 7.25
N PHE A 577 -9.09 24.90 8.43
CA PHE A 577 -10.20 24.21 9.07
C PHE A 577 -11.12 25.18 9.84
N PRO A 578 -12.39 24.78 10.08
CA PRO A 578 -13.32 25.62 10.84
C PRO A 578 -12.79 25.98 12.23
N GLY A 579 -13.18 27.16 12.74
CA GLY A 579 -12.67 27.70 14.01
C GLY A 579 -12.93 26.82 15.25
N TYR A 580 -13.94 25.95 15.20
CA TYR A 580 -14.21 24.96 16.26
C TYR A 580 -13.26 23.76 16.20
N ALA A 581 -12.65 23.48 15.05
CA ALA A 581 -11.66 22.42 14.85
C ALA A 581 -10.25 22.88 15.28
N LYS A 582 -10.14 23.44 16.49
CA LYS A 582 -8.88 23.96 17.02
C LYS A 582 -8.28 22.99 18.03
N VAL A 583 -6.99 22.66 17.87
CA VAL A 583 -6.22 21.92 18.87
C VAL A 583 -5.77 22.88 19.97
N ASN A 584 -6.22 22.66 21.20
CA ASN A 584 -5.98 23.56 22.33
C ASN A 584 -4.76 23.15 23.17
N ARG A 585 -4.46 21.86 23.26
CA ARG A 585 -3.33 21.33 24.01
C ARG A 585 -2.64 20.22 23.20
N VAL A 586 -1.36 19.99 23.46
CA VAL A 586 -0.58 18.94 22.83
C VAL A 586 0.32 18.22 23.82
N ARG A 587 0.32 16.88 23.76
CA ARG A 587 1.33 16.06 24.44
C ARG A 587 2.39 15.69 23.41
N LEU A 588 3.64 16.02 23.72
CA LEU A 588 4.79 15.68 22.89
C LEU A 588 5.37 14.34 23.31
N LEU A 589 5.75 13.54 22.32
CA LEU A 589 6.31 12.20 22.48
C LEU A 589 7.58 12.09 21.62
N THR A 590 8.53 11.28 22.07
CA THR A 590 9.75 10.95 21.30
C THR A 590 9.79 9.49 20.87
N GLU A 591 9.02 8.62 21.56
CA GLU A 591 8.90 7.21 21.17
C GLU A 591 7.97 7.07 19.96
N PRO A 592 8.46 6.53 18.82
CA PRO A 592 7.63 6.36 17.62
C PRO A 592 6.59 5.27 17.82
N TRP A 593 5.45 5.44 17.18
CA TRP A 593 4.45 4.39 17.05
C TRP A 593 4.87 3.42 15.95
N THR A 594 4.85 2.12 16.25
CA THR A 594 5.33 1.06 15.36
C THR A 594 4.33 -0.10 15.28
N ILE A 595 4.59 -1.03 14.38
CA ILE A 595 3.85 -2.30 14.30
C ILE A 595 4.18 -3.14 15.55
N ASP A 596 5.44 -3.15 15.97
CA ASP A 596 5.94 -3.96 17.10
C ASP A 596 5.33 -3.54 18.44
N ASN A 597 5.20 -2.23 18.69
CA ASN A 597 4.51 -1.77 19.90
C ASN A 597 2.96 -1.77 19.76
N GLY A 598 2.45 -2.22 18.62
CA GLY A 598 1.02 -2.44 18.38
C GLY A 598 0.22 -1.21 18.08
N MET A 599 0.82 -0.05 17.93
CA MET A 599 0.12 1.22 17.65
C MET A 599 -0.14 1.44 16.17
N LEU A 600 0.60 0.76 15.30
CA LEU A 600 0.33 0.72 13.87
C LEU A 600 -0.17 -0.65 13.42
N THR A 601 -0.93 -0.67 12.35
CA THR A 601 -1.24 -1.89 11.60
C THR A 601 -0.07 -2.24 10.66
N PRO A 602 -0.02 -3.46 10.08
CA PRO A 602 0.96 -3.80 9.04
C PRO A 602 0.95 -2.87 7.82
N LYS A 603 -0.17 -2.15 7.60
CA LYS A 603 -0.32 -1.10 6.57
C LYS A 603 0.15 0.28 7.02
N LEU A 604 0.79 0.37 8.18
CA LEU A 604 1.22 1.61 8.83
C LEU A 604 0.07 2.58 9.19
N SER A 605 -1.17 2.11 9.24
CA SER A 605 -2.31 2.90 9.71
C SER A 605 -2.39 2.92 11.23
N LEU A 606 -2.75 4.05 11.81
CA LEU A 606 -2.84 4.26 13.25
C LEU A 606 -3.95 3.40 13.88
N ARG A 607 -3.62 2.70 14.96
CA ARG A 607 -4.58 2.01 15.83
C ARG A 607 -5.02 2.94 16.96
N ARG A 608 -5.92 3.88 16.68
CA ARG A 608 -6.37 4.93 17.62
C ARG A 608 -6.70 4.39 19.00
N ASN A 609 -7.46 3.29 19.09
CA ASN A 609 -7.83 2.69 20.37
C ASN A 609 -6.62 2.26 21.19
N LYS A 610 -5.56 1.73 20.54
CA LYS A 610 -4.34 1.31 21.23
C LYS A 610 -3.50 2.50 21.71
N VAL A 611 -3.48 3.57 20.93
CA VAL A 611 -2.82 4.82 21.34
C VAL A 611 -3.56 5.44 22.51
N VAL A 612 -4.91 5.54 22.43
CA VAL A 612 -5.73 6.06 23.54
C VAL A 612 -5.57 5.21 24.81
N GLU A 613 -5.56 3.88 24.69
CA GLU A 613 -5.35 2.96 25.82
C GLU A 613 -3.99 3.21 26.49
N LYS A 614 -2.90 3.32 25.70
CA LYS A 614 -1.54 3.53 26.24
C LYS A 614 -1.37 4.91 26.86
N PHE A 615 -1.91 5.95 26.26
CA PHE A 615 -1.73 7.35 26.66
C PHE A 615 -2.95 7.97 27.34
N SER A 616 -3.82 7.14 27.96
CA SER A 616 -5.05 7.61 28.61
C SER A 616 -4.78 8.66 29.70
N ALA A 617 -3.77 8.43 30.55
CA ALA A 617 -3.41 9.36 31.61
C ALA A 617 -2.91 10.71 31.08
N GLU A 618 -2.06 10.67 30.04
CA GLU A 618 -1.56 11.87 29.37
C GLU A 618 -2.70 12.65 28.69
N ILE A 619 -3.61 11.94 28.01
CA ILE A 619 -4.79 12.55 27.37
C ILE A 619 -5.67 13.22 28.44
N ASP A 620 -5.99 12.54 29.52
CA ASP A 620 -6.85 13.08 30.58
C ASP A 620 -6.18 14.30 31.24
N SER A 621 -4.87 14.29 31.46
CA SER A 621 -4.11 15.43 31.99
C SER A 621 -4.21 16.70 31.12
N LEU A 622 -4.46 16.55 29.80
CA LEU A 622 -4.64 17.70 28.89
C LEU A 622 -5.99 18.40 29.06
N TYR A 623 -6.94 17.79 29.80
CA TYR A 623 -8.25 18.34 30.10
C TYR A 623 -8.41 18.78 31.57
N GLU A 624 -7.38 18.55 32.41
CA GLU A 624 -7.39 19.00 33.80
C GLU A 624 -7.36 20.54 33.89
N GLY A 625 -8.19 21.09 34.73
CA GLY A 625 -8.28 22.55 34.95
C GLY A 625 -9.28 23.30 34.09
N HIS A 626 -10.16 22.59 33.38
CA HIS A 626 -11.25 23.16 32.58
C HIS A 626 -12.61 22.65 33.01
#